data_c386e9b4dd44d81468a30303507916e4
#
_entry.id   c386e9b4dd44d81468a30303507916e4
#
_cell.length_a   1.000
_cell.length_b   1.000
_cell.length_c   1.000
_cell.angle_alpha   90.00
_cell.angle_beta   90.00
_cell.angle_gamma   90.00
#
_symmetry.space_group_name_H-M   'P 1'
#
loop_
_entity.id
_entity.type
_entity.pdbx_description
1 polymer ?
#
loop_
_entity_poly.entity_id
_entity_poly.type
_entity_poly.pdbx_seq_one_letter_code
_entity_poly.pdbx_strand_id
1 'polypeptide(L)'
;MAMIKCLICGESYKRLAGGHIEKKHNLSKEEYLKRFPNAQIISDEAKRLQSKIQKELHNDEKYRKRKGSRTFDFIENNNLKRLLQRDYKSAKECLKHKLWKSCIILYGGIIEAIIIEFSPKSKTYIHALNTAKEKKLITEKDYHKIQIIRDLRNYVHPHKELKEESEINEYWAKTFSDICETIIKNFKK
;
A
#
# COMPACT_ATOMS: atom_id res chain seq x y z
N MET A 1 19.66 -30.29 -14.28
CA MET A 1 18.50 -29.84 -13.46
C MET A 1 17.88 -31.06 -12.80
N ALA A 2 17.79 -31.04 -11.47
CA ALA A 2 17.22 -32.16 -10.71
C ALA A 2 15.70 -32.23 -10.95
N MET A 3 15.27 -33.35 -11.50
CA MET A 3 13.84 -33.64 -11.78
C MET A 3 13.34 -34.69 -10.79
N ILE A 4 12.07 -34.61 -10.44
CA ILE A 4 11.39 -35.58 -9.57
C ILE A 4 10.51 -36.47 -10.41
N LYS A 5 10.58 -37.78 -10.18
CA LYS A 5 9.78 -38.76 -10.87
C LYS A 5 8.45 -38.97 -10.16
N CYS A 6 7.34 -38.89 -10.88
CA CYS A 6 6.03 -39.27 -10.37
C CYS A 6 5.97 -40.80 -10.17
N LEU A 7 5.62 -41.25 -8.97
CA LEU A 7 5.58 -42.69 -8.66
C LEU A 7 4.33 -43.39 -9.21
N ILE A 8 3.39 -42.66 -9.79
CA ILE A 8 2.20 -43.22 -10.46
C ILE A 8 2.46 -43.44 -11.95
N CYS A 9 2.91 -42.38 -12.67
CA CYS A 9 3.06 -42.47 -14.15
C CYS A 9 4.51 -42.52 -14.61
N GLY A 10 5.50 -42.37 -13.73
CA GLY A 10 6.91 -42.41 -14.08
C GLY A 10 7.47 -41.16 -14.76
N GLU A 11 6.66 -40.16 -15.07
CA GLU A 11 7.10 -38.91 -15.70
C GLU A 11 7.85 -38.01 -14.71
N SER A 12 8.79 -37.24 -15.24
CA SER A 12 9.70 -36.40 -14.42
C SER A 12 9.38 -34.93 -14.50
N TYR A 13 9.32 -34.24 -13.35
CA TYR A 13 8.95 -32.83 -13.22
C TYR A 13 9.87 -32.11 -12.22
N LYS A 14 9.96 -30.79 -12.31
CA LYS A 14 10.62 -29.98 -11.26
C LYS A 14 9.78 -29.90 -9.99
N ARG A 15 8.46 -30.03 -10.14
CA ARG A 15 7.47 -29.99 -9.04
C ARG A 15 6.26 -30.85 -9.43
N LEU A 16 5.85 -31.73 -8.55
CA LEU A 16 4.66 -32.61 -8.75
C LEU A 16 3.39 -32.00 -8.16
N ALA A 17 3.51 -31.29 -7.02
CA ALA A 17 2.36 -30.69 -6.35
C ALA A 17 1.79 -29.47 -7.09
N GLY A 18 0.45 -29.32 -7.05
CA GLY A 18 -0.27 -28.16 -7.59
C GLY A 18 -0.54 -28.18 -9.09
N GLY A 19 -0.22 -29.24 -9.79
CA GLY A 19 -0.48 -29.34 -11.23
C GLY A 19 -0.55 -30.77 -11.72
N HIS A 20 0.56 -31.52 -11.64
CA HIS A 20 0.62 -32.86 -12.19
C HIS A 20 -0.25 -33.87 -11.41
N ILE A 21 -0.11 -33.90 -10.06
CA ILE A 21 -0.84 -34.86 -9.23
C ILE A 21 -2.35 -34.60 -9.30
N GLU A 22 -2.75 -33.35 -9.18
CA GLU A 22 -4.16 -32.97 -9.19
C GLU A 22 -4.79 -33.09 -10.58
N LYS A 23 -4.12 -32.59 -11.62
CA LYS A 23 -4.67 -32.55 -12.98
C LYS A 23 -4.61 -33.90 -13.71
N LYS A 24 -3.53 -34.68 -13.50
CA LYS A 24 -3.33 -35.93 -14.24
C LYS A 24 -3.80 -37.17 -13.46
N HIS A 25 -3.77 -37.13 -12.14
CA HIS A 25 -4.11 -38.28 -11.30
C HIS A 25 -5.33 -38.05 -10.42
N ASN A 26 -5.92 -36.86 -10.46
CA ASN A 26 -7.09 -36.46 -9.65
C ASN A 26 -6.93 -36.78 -8.16
N LEU A 27 -5.70 -36.59 -7.64
CA LEU A 27 -5.33 -36.83 -6.26
C LEU A 27 -4.87 -35.51 -5.61
N SER A 28 -5.28 -35.28 -4.35
CA SER A 28 -4.67 -34.22 -3.56
C SER A 28 -3.22 -34.56 -3.20
N LYS A 29 -2.45 -33.56 -2.82
CA LYS A 29 -1.08 -33.73 -2.35
C LYS A 29 -1.02 -34.67 -1.14
N GLU A 30 -1.99 -34.55 -0.22
CA GLU A 30 -2.09 -35.32 1.00
C GLU A 30 -2.37 -36.80 0.70
N GLU A 31 -3.27 -37.09 -0.23
CA GLU A 31 -3.59 -38.44 -0.69
C GLU A 31 -2.40 -39.11 -1.39
N TYR A 32 -1.67 -38.34 -2.21
CA TYR A 32 -0.46 -38.83 -2.86
C TYR A 32 0.62 -39.21 -1.84
N LEU A 33 0.84 -38.35 -0.79
CA LEU A 33 1.80 -38.63 0.27
C LEU A 33 1.37 -39.77 1.19
N LYS A 34 0.08 -39.97 1.42
CA LYS A 34 -0.41 -41.17 2.11
C LYS A 34 -0.08 -42.44 1.34
N ARG A 35 -0.19 -42.41 0.03
CA ARG A 35 0.13 -43.55 -0.87
C ARG A 35 1.61 -43.80 -0.98
N PHE A 36 2.41 -42.74 -0.99
CA PHE A 36 3.86 -42.74 -1.15
C PHE A 36 4.53 -41.86 -0.09
N PRO A 37 4.67 -42.33 1.16
CA PRO A 37 5.13 -41.50 2.29
C PRO A 37 6.51 -40.87 2.08
N ASN A 38 7.38 -41.52 1.32
CA ASN A 38 8.76 -41.05 1.04
C ASN A 38 8.87 -40.33 -0.31
N ALA A 39 7.76 -39.99 -0.96
CA ALA A 39 7.79 -39.33 -2.26
C ALA A 39 8.26 -37.89 -2.15
N GLN A 40 9.24 -37.52 -2.94
CA GLN A 40 9.65 -36.13 -3.09
C GLN A 40 8.70 -35.41 -4.05
N ILE A 41 8.07 -34.34 -3.58
CA ILE A 41 7.07 -33.57 -4.38
C ILE A 41 7.65 -32.33 -5.01
N ILE A 42 8.75 -31.80 -4.45
CA ILE A 42 9.45 -30.59 -4.91
C ILE A 42 10.92 -30.92 -4.95
N SER A 43 11.59 -30.64 -6.06
CA SER A 43 13.03 -30.86 -6.20
C SER A 43 13.83 -30.00 -5.20
N ASP A 44 14.99 -30.49 -4.80
CA ASP A 44 15.83 -29.77 -3.85
C ASP A 44 16.31 -28.43 -4.43
N GLU A 45 16.52 -28.35 -5.73
CA GLU A 45 16.81 -27.10 -6.44
C GLU A 45 15.64 -26.11 -6.32
N ALA A 46 14.39 -26.58 -6.54
CA ALA A 46 13.20 -25.74 -6.39
C ALA A 46 12.96 -25.31 -4.94
N LYS A 47 13.24 -26.17 -3.95
CA LYS A 47 13.22 -25.81 -2.52
C LYS A 47 14.26 -24.75 -2.19
N ARG A 48 15.50 -24.91 -2.68
CA ARG A 48 16.58 -23.92 -2.49
C ARG A 48 16.21 -22.56 -3.11
N LEU A 49 15.67 -22.56 -4.33
CA LEU A 49 15.22 -21.33 -5.00
C LEU A 49 14.09 -20.65 -4.22
N GLN A 50 13.07 -21.42 -3.80
CA GLN A 50 11.98 -20.91 -2.98
C GLN A 50 12.46 -20.34 -1.65
N SER A 51 13.40 -21.04 -0.98
CA SER A 51 14.02 -20.55 0.27
C SER A 51 14.83 -19.28 0.04
N LYS A 52 15.56 -19.17 -1.09
CA LYS A 52 16.31 -17.97 -1.45
C LYS A 52 15.36 -16.77 -1.67
N ILE A 53 14.31 -16.96 -2.46
CA ILE A 53 13.28 -15.92 -2.72
C ILE A 53 12.60 -15.50 -1.41
N GLN A 54 12.24 -16.45 -0.54
CA GLN A 54 11.65 -16.11 0.76
C GLN A 54 12.63 -15.35 1.67
N LYS A 55 13.89 -15.73 1.69
CA LYS A 55 14.93 -15.00 2.44
C LYS A 55 15.14 -13.59 1.91
N GLU A 56 15.15 -13.40 0.60
CA GLU A 56 15.28 -12.09 -0.04
C GLU A 56 14.07 -11.22 0.29
N LEU A 57 12.84 -11.76 0.17
CA LEU A 57 11.59 -11.07 0.57
C LEU A 57 11.58 -10.73 2.06
N HIS A 58 12.01 -11.65 2.93
CA HIS A 58 12.09 -11.43 4.37
C HIS A 58 13.16 -10.41 4.75
N ASN A 59 14.31 -10.43 4.08
CA ASN A 59 15.36 -9.43 4.27
C ASN A 59 14.91 -8.05 3.81
N ASP A 60 14.17 -7.96 2.70
CA ASP A 60 13.56 -6.71 2.22
C ASP A 60 12.51 -6.20 3.22
N GLU A 61 11.69 -7.09 3.79
CA GLU A 61 10.70 -6.72 4.80
C GLU A 61 11.35 -6.31 6.13
N LYS A 62 12.41 -7.01 6.56
CA LYS A 62 13.23 -6.66 7.73
C LYS A 62 14.01 -5.37 7.52
N TYR A 63 14.52 -5.13 6.30
CA TYR A 63 15.18 -3.89 5.92
C TYR A 63 14.18 -2.72 5.86
N ARG A 64 12.96 -2.96 5.34
CA ARG A 64 11.84 -2.00 5.37
C ARG A 64 11.40 -1.69 6.80
N LYS A 65 11.32 -2.69 7.68
CA LYS A 65 11.02 -2.49 9.12
C LYS A 65 12.11 -1.67 9.83
N ARG A 66 13.39 -1.85 9.49
CA ARG A 66 14.51 -1.08 10.07
C ARG A 66 14.59 0.37 9.57
N LYS A 67 14.17 0.62 8.35
CA LYS A 67 14.04 1.97 7.73
C LYS A 67 12.61 2.49 7.71
N GLY A 68 11.69 1.84 8.43
CA GLY A 68 10.31 2.28 8.55
C GLY A 68 10.30 3.76 8.89
N SER A 69 9.88 4.56 7.94
CA SER A 69 9.74 6.00 8.13
C SER A 69 8.86 6.22 9.36
N ARG A 70 9.41 6.85 10.40
CA ARG A 70 8.66 7.26 11.60
C ARG A 70 7.64 8.37 11.30
N THR A 71 7.29 8.53 10.03
CA THR A 71 6.47 9.66 9.56
C THR A 71 5.07 9.62 10.13
N PHE A 72 4.48 8.43 10.30
CA PHE A 72 3.11 8.25 10.81
C PHE A 72 3.05 7.44 12.11
N ASP A 73 4.05 7.58 13.00
CA ASP A 73 4.08 6.83 14.26
C ASP A 73 2.96 7.25 15.23
N PHE A 74 2.38 8.42 15.03
CA PHE A 74 1.21 8.93 15.74
C PHE A 74 -0.12 8.25 15.35
N ILE A 75 -0.15 7.43 14.29
CA ILE A 75 -1.31 6.63 13.88
C ILE A 75 -1.25 5.28 14.60
N GLU A 76 -2.28 4.97 15.38
CA GLU A 76 -2.37 3.72 16.15
C GLU A 76 -2.71 2.52 15.25
N ASN A 77 -3.62 2.71 14.30
CA ASN A 77 -4.02 1.66 13.36
C ASN A 77 -2.87 1.28 12.42
N ASN A 78 -2.26 0.12 12.66
CA ASN A 78 -1.10 -0.35 11.89
C ASN A 78 -1.38 -0.54 10.39
N ASN A 79 -2.61 -0.90 10.00
CA ASN A 79 -2.97 -1.05 8.59
C ASN A 79 -3.05 0.32 7.92
N LEU A 80 -3.69 1.30 8.56
CA LEU A 80 -3.75 2.67 8.08
C LEU A 80 -2.33 3.28 8.00
N LYS A 81 -1.52 3.11 9.04
CA LYS A 81 -0.12 3.55 9.05
C LYS A 81 0.66 3.04 7.83
N ARG A 82 0.52 1.75 7.50
CA ARG A 82 1.19 1.13 6.33
C ARG A 82 0.69 1.72 5.01
N LEU A 83 -0.62 1.95 4.88
CA LEU A 83 -1.20 2.59 3.69
C LEU A 83 -0.69 4.01 3.53
N LEU A 84 -0.73 4.83 4.59
CA LEU A 84 -0.24 6.20 4.57
C LEU A 84 1.26 6.29 4.22
N GLN A 85 2.08 5.39 4.76
CA GLN A 85 3.51 5.33 4.41
C GLN A 85 3.74 5.00 2.93
N ARG A 86 2.97 4.06 2.38
CA ARG A 86 3.02 3.70 0.96
C ARG A 86 2.63 4.90 0.10
N ASP A 87 1.50 5.50 0.40
CA ASP A 87 0.92 6.59 -0.41
C ASP A 87 1.78 7.85 -0.33
N TYR A 88 2.36 8.16 0.83
CA TYR A 88 3.29 9.27 1.01
C TYR A 88 4.59 9.08 0.21
N LYS A 89 5.13 7.86 0.18
CA LYS A 89 6.27 7.54 -0.68
C LYS A 89 5.91 7.71 -2.15
N SER A 90 4.76 7.20 -2.58
CA SER A 90 4.27 7.34 -3.95
C SER A 90 4.03 8.80 -4.33
N ALA A 91 3.46 9.60 -3.42
CA ALA A 91 3.24 11.03 -3.64
C ALA A 91 4.56 11.80 -3.88
N LYS A 92 5.61 11.49 -3.10
CA LYS A 92 6.95 12.07 -3.31
C LYS A 92 7.56 11.69 -4.66
N GLU A 93 7.41 10.44 -5.08
CA GLU A 93 7.85 10.02 -6.42
C GLU A 93 7.03 10.71 -7.52
N CYS A 94 5.71 10.85 -7.35
CA CYS A 94 4.87 11.60 -8.28
C CYS A 94 5.32 13.07 -8.41
N LEU A 95 5.63 13.73 -7.29
CA LEU A 95 6.12 15.10 -7.26
C LEU A 95 7.45 15.22 -8.03
N LYS A 96 8.38 14.30 -7.78
CA LYS A 96 9.67 14.23 -8.45
C LYS A 96 9.55 14.03 -9.97
N HIS A 97 8.59 13.21 -10.40
CA HIS A 97 8.35 12.90 -11.81
C HIS A 97 7.32 13.84 -12.48
N LYS A 98 6.94 14.94 -11.84
CA LYS A 98 6.00 15.94 -12.35
C LYS A 98 4.61 15.39 -12.70
N LEU A 99 4.18 14.33 -11.99
CA LEU A 99 2.87 13.70 -12.12
C LEU A 99 1.87 14.41 -11.21
N TRP A 100 1.53 15.66 -11.54
CA TRP A 100 0.84 16.61 -10.66
C TRP A 100 -0.52 16.08 -10.18
N LYS A 101 -1.33 15.54 -11.08
CA LYS A 101 -2.65 14.98 -10.76
C LYS A 101 -2.57 13.84 -9.74
N SER A 102 -1.68 12.89 -9.97
CA SER A 102 -1.45 11.76 -9.05
C SER A 102 -0.93 12.24 -7.70
N CYS A 103 -0.05 13.25 -7.70
CA CYS A 103 0.49 13.88 -6.50
C CYS A 103 -0.63 14.47 -5.64
N ILE A 104 -1.54 15.24 -6.23
CA ILE A 104 -2.68 15.88 -5.57
C ILE A 104 -3.64 14.82 -4.96
N ILE A 105 -3.94 13.75 -5.72
CA ILE A 105 -4.79 12.65 -5.24
C ILE A 105 -4.19 12.00 -4.00
N LEU A 106 -2.92 11.68 -4.05
CA LEU A 106 -2.25 10.95 -2.96
C LEU A 106 -2.10 11.82 -1.71
N TYR A 107 -1.58 13.04 -1.82
CA TYR A 107 -1.47 13.94 -0.67
C TYR A 107 -2.83 14.31 -0.08
N GLY A 108 -3.83 14.59 -0.92
CA GLY A 108 -5.19 14.86 -0.49
C GLY A 108 -5.80 13.69 0.28
N GLY A 109 -5.58 12.45 -0.20
CA GLY A 109 -6.03 11.23 0.50
C GLY A 109 -5.35 11.03 1.85
N ILE A 110 -4.05 11.32 1.95
CA ILE A 110 -3.32 11.25 3.22
C ILE A 110 -3.86 12.26 4.24
N ILE A 111 -4.07 13.52 3.82
CA ILE A 111 -4.61 14.58 4.68
C ILE A 111 -5.99 14.19 5.20
N GLU A 112 -6.87 13.72 4.31
CA GLU A 112 -8.22 13.27 4.67
C GLU A 112 -8.18 12.12 5.68
N ALA A 113 -7.35 11.11 5.43
CA ALA A 113 -7.24 9.95 6.31
C ALA A 113 -6.73 10.33 7.72
N ILE A 114 -5.76 11.23 7.83
CA ILE A 114 -5.28 11.72 9.13
C ILE A 114 -6.42 12.45 9.86
N ILE A 115 -7.13 13.35 9.22
CA ILE A 115 -8.20 14.14 9.85
C ILE A 115 -9.33 13.23 10.34
N ILE A 116 -9.72 12.23 9.55
CA ILE A 116 -10.76 11.26 9.94
C ILE A 116 -10.31 10.41 11.13
N GLU A 117 -9.06 9.93 11.14
CA GLU A 117 -8.52 9.11 12.24
C GLU A 117 -8.59 9.83 13.58
N PHE A 118 -8.31 11.13 13.61
CA PHE A 118 -8.40 11.94 14.84
C PHE A 118 -9.79 12.48 15.16
N SER A 119 -10.77 12.18 14.32
CA SER A 119 -12.18 12.57 14.51
C SER A 119 -13.14 11.40 14.25
N PRO A 120 -12.98 10.25 14.93
CA PRO A 120 -13.66 8.99 14.60
C PRO A 120 -15.19 9.02 14.75
N LYS A 121 -15.73 9.98 15.51
CA LYS A 121 -17.18 10.15 15.68
C LYS A 121 -17.81 11.01 14.58
N SER A 122 -17.02 11.51 13.66
CA SER A 122 -17.49 12.41 12.61
C SER A 122 -18.16 11.63 11.48
N LYS A 123 -19.40 12.02 11.13
CA LYS A 123 -20.17 11.37 10.05
C LYS A 123 -19.69 11.77 8.64
N THR A 124 -19.06 12.92 8.51
CA THR A 124 -18.58 13.46 7.22
C THR A 124 -17.18 14.05 7.39
N TYR A 125 -16.46 14.17 6.29
CA TYR A 125 -15.14 14.82 6.27
C TYR A 125 -15.16 16.26 6.79
N ILE A 126 -16.17 17.05 6.39
CA ILE A 126 -16.33 18.43 6.87
C ILE A 126 -16.51 18.47 8.39
N HIS A 127 -17.30 17.57 8.95
CA HIS A 127 -17.49 17.49 10.39
C HIS A 127 -16.18 17.08 11.09
N ALA A 128 -15.41 16.17 10.50
CA ALA A 128 -14.08 15.80 11.02
C ALA A 128 -13.11 16.98 11.00
N LEU A 129 -13.13 17.77 9.91
CA LEU A 129 -12.29 18.95 9.75
C LEU A 129 -12.65 20.05 10.77
N ASN A 130 -13.96 20.32 10.98
CA ASN A 130 -14.41 21.25 11.99
C ASN A 130 -13.99 20.81 13.41
N THR A 131 -14.18 19.54 13.73
CA THR A 131 -13.74 18.96 15.00
C THR A 131 -12.23 19.09 15.21
N ALA A 132 -11.43 18.87 14.17
CA ALA A 132 -9.99 19.04 14.25
C ALA A 132 -9.58 20.50 14.52
N LYS A 133 -10.30 21.47 13.93
CA LYS A 133 -10.12 22.90 14.20
C LYS A 133 -10.51 23.25 15.65
N GLU A 134 -11.69 22.84 16.11
CA GLU A 134 -12.19 23.07 17.47
C GLU A 134 -11.25 22.52 18.55
N LYS A 135 -10.69 21.33 18.29
CA LYS A 135 -9.68 20.71 19.16
C LYS A 135 -8.28 21.34 19.01
N LYS A 136 -8.12 22.38 18.20
CA LYS A 136 -6.82 23.03 17.92
C LYS A 136 -5.74 22.08 17.39
N LEU A 137 -6.14 20.99 16.75
CA LEU A 137 -5.22 20.07 16.07
C LEU A 137 -4.68 20.66 14.76
N ILE A 138 -5.45 21.58 14.17
CA ILE A 138 -5.08 22.37 13.00
C ILE A 138 -5.35 23.85 13.27
N THR A 139 -4.55 24.71 12.63
CA THR A 139 -4.77 26.17 12.73
C THR A 139 -5.91 26.61 11.82
N GLU A 140 -6.46 27.81 12.03
CA GLU A 140 -7.44 28.43 11.12
C GLU A 140 -6.92 28.49 9.69
N LYS A 141 -5.66 28.87 9.53
CA LYS A 141 -4.98 28.94 8.24
C LYS A 141 -4.92 27.55 7.55
N ASP A 142 -4.61 26.50 8.31
CA ASP A 142 -4.56 25.14 7.78
C ASP A 142 -5.96 24.65 7.42
N TYR A 143 -6.97 24.97 8.22
CA TYR A 143 -8.38 24.66 7.95
C TYR A 143 -8.81 25.19 6.57
N HIS A 144 -8.58 26.46 6.27
CA HIS A 144 -8.93 27.05 4.96
C HIS A 144 -8.16 26.40 3.81
N LYS A 145 -6.88 26.14 3.99
CA LYS A 145 -6.08 25.45 2.97
C LYS A 145 -6.59 24.03 2.69
N ILE A 146 -6.99 23.31 3.75
CA ILE A 146 -7.51 21.95 3.62
C ILE A 146 -8.87 21.93 2.91
N GLN A 147 -9.71 22.95 3.09
CA GLN A 147 -10.93 23.12 2.32
C GLN A 147 -10.65 23.29 0.82
N ILE A 148 -9.69 24.14 0.46
CA ILE A 148 -9.25 24.32 -0.93
C ILE A 148 -8.72 23.00 -1.50
N ILE A 149 -7.92 22.25 -0.72
CA ILE A 149 -7.42 20.93 -1.10
C ILE A 149 -8.56 19.98 -1.45
N ARG A 150 -9.60 19.94 -0.64
CA ARG A 150 -10.77 19.10 -0.87
C ARG A 150 -11.46 19.45 -2.20
N ASP A 151 -11.63 20.71 -2.47
CA ASP A 151 -12.28 21.17 -3.68
C ASP A 151 -11.43 20.83 -4.91
N LEU A 152 -10.13 21.12 -4.87
CA LEU A 152 -9.18 20.76 -5.92
C LEU A 152 -9.06 19.24 -6.15
N ARG A 153 -9.18 18.42 -5.09
CA ARG A 153 -9.22 16.95 -5.24
C ARG A 153 -10.46 16.50 -6.05
N ASN A 154 -11.55 17.23 -5.98
CA ASN A 154 -12.73 16.93 -6.79
C ASN A 154 -12.50 17.21 -8.29
N TYR A 155 -11.59 18.12 -8.65
CA TYR A 155 -11.25 18.45 -10.04
C TYR A 155 -10.42 17.37 -10.75
N VAL A 156 -9.89 16.39 -10.02
CA VAL A 156 -9.22 15.24 -10.66
C VAL A 156 -10.20 14.34 -11.45
N HIS A 157 -11.51 14.51 -11.25
CA HIS A 157 -12.52 13.85 -12.06
C HIS A 157 -12.63 14.54 -13.42
N PRO A 158 -12.47 13.81 -14.56
CA PRO A 158 -12.40 14.41 -15.91
C PRO A 158 -13.53 15.38 -16.23
N HIS A 159 -14.77 15.09 -15.84
CA HIS A 159 -15.92 15.97 -16.08
C HIS A 159 -15.86 17.29 -15.31
N LYS A 160 -15.22 17.33 -14.15
CA LYS A 160 -15.05 18.56 -13.38
C LYS A 160 -13.85 19.35 -13.87
N GLU A 161 -12.76 18.67 -14.20
CA GLU A 161 -11.57 19.26 -14.80
C GLU A 161 -11.91 20.01 -16.10
N LEU A 162 -12.78 19.43 -16.95
CA LEU A 162 -13.25 20.07 -18.19
C LEU A 162 -14.15 21.31 -17.96
N LYS A 163 -14.91 21.34 -16.86
CA LYS A 163 -15.88 22.43 -16.62
C LYS A 163 -15.26 23.68 -16.01
N GLU A 164 -14.20 23.54 -15.25
CA GLU A 164 -13.74 24.60 -14.36
C GLU A 164 -12.40 25.23 -14.78
N GLU A 165 -11.90 24.90 -16.00
CA GLU A 165 -10.63 25.44 -16.54
C GLU A 165 -9.47 25.46 -15.54
N SER A 166 -9.58 24.68 -14.45
CA SER A 166 -8.60 24.66 -13.38
C SER A 166 -7.40 23.81 -13.80
N GLU A 167 -6.29 24.44 -14.06
CA GLU A 167 -5.03 23.76 -14.36
C GLU A 167 -4.47 23.06 -13.12
N ILE A 168 -4.47 21.73 -13.15
CA ILE A 168 -3.69 20.92 -12.24
C ILE A 168 -2.20 21.08 -12.62
N ASN A 169 -1.46 21.82 -11.81
CA ASN A 169 -0.08 22.20 -12.09
C ASN A 169 0.87 21.97 -10.92
N GLU A 170 2.13 22.33 -11.11
CA GLU A 170 3.19 22.20 -10.11
C GLU A 170 2.89 22.96 -8.81
N TYR A 171 2.33 24.16 -8.92
CA TYR A 171 2.00 24.99 -7.77
C TYR A 171 1.06 24.27 -6.80
N TRP A 172 -0.02 23.69 -7.31
CA TRP A 172 -0.98 22.94 -6.49
C TRP A 172 -0.37 21.68 -5.91
N ALA A 173 0.41 20.92 -6.70
CA ALA A 173 1.08 19.73 -6.22
C ALA A 173 2.04 20.01 -5.06
N LYS A 174 2.82 21.08 -5.14
CA LYS A 174 3.70 21.55 -4.06
C LYS A 174 2.91 22.02 -2.85
N THR A 175 1.84 22.79 -3.06
CA THR A 175 0.96 23.26 -1.99
C THR A 175 0.38 22.10 -1.19
N PHE A 176 -0.09 21.05 -1.86
CA PHE A 176 -0.60 19.84 -1.17
C PHE A 176 0.50 19.12 -0.38
N SER A 177 1.70 19.02 -0.95
CA SER A 177 2.87 18.46 -0.25
C SER A 177 3.17 19.22 1.04
N ASP A 178 3.26 20.54 0.97
CA ASP A 178 3.62 21.40 2.10
C ASP A 178 2.57 21.32 3.22
N ILE A 179 1.29 21.30 2.85
CA ILE A 179 0.20 21.18 3.81
C ILE A 179 0.21 19.80 4.46
N CYS A 180 0.41 18.74 3.68
CA CYS A 180 0.53 17.38 4.20
C CYS A 180 1.69 17.27 5.21
N GLU A 181 2.85 17.83 4.91
CA GLU A 181 3.99 17.83 5.82
C GLU A 181 3.73 18.66 7.08
N THR A 182 3.02 19.78 6.96
CA THR A 182 2.62 20.61 8.11
C THR A 182 1.68 19.85 9.04
N ILE A 183 0.68 19.18 8.47
CA ILE A 183 -0.26 18.35 9.24
C ILE A 183 0.49 17.23 9.95
N ILE A 184 1.33 16.47 9.23
CA ILE A 184 2.13 15.40 9.83
C ILE A 184 2.97 15.92 11.01
N LYS A 185 3.57 17.11 10.90
CA LYS A 185 4.36 17.72 11.98
C LYS A 185 3.49 18.08 13.18
N ASN A 186 2.30 18.61 12.95
CA ASN A 186 1.38 19.00 14.03
C ASN A 186 0.88 17.81 14.84
N PHE A 187 0.66 16.69 14.21
CA PHE A 187 0.19 15.45 14.87
C PHE A 187 1.31 14.60 15.48
N LYS A 188 2.58 14.93 15.22
CA LYS A 188 3.73 14.27 15.84
C LYS A 188 4.09 14.81 17.23
N LYS A 189 3.50 15.92 17.63
CA LYS A 189 3.70 16.54 18.95
C LYS A 189 2.86 15.84 19.99
#